data_5900184a7914fd34821d77704efc8b37
#
_entry.id   5900184a7914fd34821d77704efc8b37
#
_cell.length_a   1.000
_cell.length_b   1.000
_cell.length_c   1.000
_cell.angle_alpha   90.00
_cell.angle_beta   90.00
_cell.angle_gamma   90.00
#
_symmetry.space_group_name_H-M   'P 1'
#
loop_
_entity.id
_entity.type
_entity.pdbx_description
1 polymer ?
#
loop_
_entity_poly.entity_id
_entity_poly.type
_entity_poly.pdbx_seq_one_letter_code
_entity_poly.pdbx_strand_id
1 'polypeptide(L)'
;VGHSVEHYYLDDYAMVNLEGHKGDKVTIELIGAFLPEVVVEGLYAATDKTGLKVKSMTLEPIAAMNVIIPPEIRLINIALVDIGAGTSDIAIARDGAIVAYAMATVAGDEISEDIVRKFFVDFNMAESMKIQASGGTDSITYRDIFGREQTISKADFFEKCSPSVDSLADVISQAVCDANGQSPAAMFLIGGGSMANGLADALADKLGIDHGRVAVGGQEFMKNVDVGDRKLGPEYVTPVGIAVTACTNMAYD
;
A
#
# COMPACT_ATOMS: atom_id res chain seq x y z
N VAL A 1 9.15 -16.33 -3.28
CA VAL A 1 8.53 -15.78 -2.08
C VAL A 1 7.02 -15.59 -2.20
N GLY A 2 6.48 -15.39 -3.38
CA GLY A 2 5.04 -15.30 -3.59
C GLY A 2 4.65 -15.49 -5.05
N HIS A 3 3.40 -15.82 -5.28
CA HIS A 3 2.84 -15.90 -6.62
C HIS A 3 1.36 -15.49 -6.60
N SER A 4 0.88 -15.03 -7.74
CA SER A 4 -0.52 -14.80 -8.01
C SER A 4 -0.88 -15.48 -9.31
N VAL A 5 -1.97 -16.25 -9.33
CA VAL A 5 -2.46 -16.88 -10.54
C VAL A 5 -3.30 -15.86 -11.30
N GLU A 6 -2.99 -15.66 -12.58
CA GLU A 6 -3.76 -14.81 -13.50
C GLU A 6 -4.87 -15.61 -14.17
N HIS A 7 -4.54 -16.76 -14.77
CA HIS A 7 -5.49 -17.55 -15.54
C HIS A 7 -5.30 -19.05 -15.29
N TYR A 8 -6.44 -19.75 -15.32
CA TYR A 8 -6.52 -21.20 -15.37
C TYR A 8 -7.06 -21.64 -16.72
N TYR A 9 -6.51 -22.70 -17.28
CA TYR A 9 -7.02 -23.33 -18.49
C TYR A 9 -7.14 -24.83 -18.29
N LEU A 10 -8.24 -25.41 -18.76
CA LEU A 10 -8.45 -26.84 -18.85
C LEU A 10 -8.70 -27.19 -20.30
N ASP A 11 -7.86 -28.07 -20.89
CA ASP A 11 -7.92 -28.44 -22.29
C ASP A 11 -7.97 -27.23 -23.25
N ASP A 12 -7.13 -26.20 -22.90
CA ASP A 12 -7.02 -24.92 -23.59
C ASP A 12 -8.26 -23.98 -23.47
N TYR A 13 -9.26 -24.34 -22.66
CA TYR A 13 -10.39 -23.47 -22.34
C TYR A 13 -10.15 -22.70 -21.03
N ALA A 14 -10.35 -21.37 -21.07
CA ALA A 14 -10.23 -20.52 -19.89
C ALA A 14 -11.27 -20.89 -18.82
N MET A 15 -10.80 -21.01 -17.57
CA MET A 15 -11.61 -21.39 -16.41
C MET A 15 -11.44 -20.37 -15.28
N VAL A 16 -12.49 -20.18 -14.51
CA VAL A 16 -12.42 -19.33 -13.29
C VAL A 16 -11.67 -20.07 -12.16
N ASN A 17 -11.89 -21.37 -12.07
CA ASN A 17 -11.16 -22.27 -11.17
C ASN A 17 -11.12 -23.68 -11.78
N LEU A 18 -10.29 -24.55 -11.23
CA LEU A 18 -10.13 -25.93 -11.70
C LEU A 18 -10.85 -26.96 -10.81
N GLU A 19 -11.35 -26.52 -9.63
CA GLU A 19 -11.96 -27.41 -8.66
C GLU A 19 -13.21 -28.08 -9.22
N GLY A 20 -13.30 -29.39 -9.07
CA GLY A 20 -14.44 -30.20 -9.55
C GLY A 20 -14.47 -30.47 -11.05
N HIS A 21 -13.53 -29.95 -11.83
CA HIS A 21 -13.46 -30.16 -13.27
C HIS A 21 -12.48 -31.28 -13.63
N LYS A 22 -12.74 -31.97 -14.75
CA LYS A 22 -11.88 -33.04 -15.30
C LYS A 22 -11.47 -32.68 -16.70
N GLY A 23 -10.20 -32.92 -17.03
CA GLY A 23 -9.63 -32.70 -18.36
C GLY A 23 -8.27 -33.37 -18.46
N ASP A 24 -7.70 -33.37 -19.64
CA ASP A 24 -6.42 -34.03 -19.95
C ASP A 24 -5.22 -33.09 -19.75
N LYS A 25 -5.43 -31.77 -19.93
CA LYS A 25 -4.36 -30.75 -19.87
C LYS A 25 -4.77 -29.60 -18.96
N VAL A 26 -3.92 -29.30 -17.97
CA VAL A 26 -4.06 -28.12 -17.11
C VAL A 26 -2.94 -27.15 -17.45
N THR A 27 -3.31 -25.89 -17.70
CA THR A 27 -2.35 -24.78 -17.85
C THR A 27 -2.68 -23.69 -16.84
N ILE A 28 -1.67 -23.14 -16.19
CA ILE A 28 -1.79 -22.06 -15.21
C ILE A 28 -0.83 -20.96 -15.64
N GLU A 29 -1.37 -19.75 -15.83
CA GLU A 29 -0.59 -18.54 -15.99
C GLU A 29 -0.48 -17.84 -14.64
N LEU A 30 0.74 -17.52 -14.23
CA LEU A 30 0.98 -16.93 -12.92
C LEU A 30 2.10 -15.89 -12.98
N ILE A 31 2.01 -14.91 -12.09
CA ILE A 31 3.09 -13.98 -11.77
C ILE A 31 3.83 -14.54 -10.56
N GLY A 32 5.13 -14.82 -10.73
CA GLY A 32 6.01 -15.24 -9.64
C GLY A 32 6.90 -14.10 -9.17
N ALA A 33 7.00 -13.91 -7.87
CA ALA A 33 7.90 -12.95 -7.25
C ALA A 33 9.10 -13.65 -6.62
N PHE A 34 10.28 -13.16 -6.95
CA PHE A 34 11.55 -13.71 -6.49
C PHE A 34 12.33 -12.61 -5.75
N LEU A 35 12.98 -13.00 -4.66
CA LEU A 35 13.91 -12.15 -3.93
C LEU A 35 15.32 -12.72 -4.04
N PRO A 36 16.37 -11.87 -4.02
CA PRO A 36 17.72 -12.36 -3.85
C PRO A 36 17.86 -13.19 -2.57
N GLU A 37 18.63 -14.29 -2.65
CA GLU A 37 18.82 -15.21 -1.52
C GLU A 37 19.32 -14.50 -0.25
N VAL A 38 20.24 -13.55 -0.40
CA VAL A 38 20.78 -12.75 0.71
C VAL A 38 19.70 -11.97 1.47
N VAL A 39 18.65 -11.51 0.78
CA VAL A 39 17.50 -10.81 1.41
C VAL A 39 16.67 -11.81 2.21
N VAL A 40 16.40 -12.97 1.62
CA VAL A 40 15.64 -14.05 2.28
C VAL A 40 16.38 -14.53 3.53
N GLU A 41 17.68 -14.82 3.42
CA GLU A 41 18.53 -15.21 4.56
C GLU A 41 18.58 -14.13 5.65
N GLY A 42 18.64 -12.85 5.25
CA GLY A 42 18.60 -11.72 6.18
C GLY A 42 17.31 -11.68 6.99
N LEU A 43 16.16 -11.89 6.37
CA LEU A 43 14.85 -11.96 7.03
C LEU A 43 14.75 -13.13 8.00
N TYR A 44 15.23 -14.33 7.60
CA TYR A 44 15.29 -15.49 8.49
C TYR A 44 16.19 -15.23 9.68
N ALA A 45 17.41 -14.71 9.46
CA ALA A 45 18.36 -14.40 10.53
C ALA A 45 17.83 -13.34 11.50
N ALA A 46 17.11 -12.32 11.01
CA ALA A 46 16.47 -11.32 11.86
C ALA A 46 15.37 -11.93 12.73
N THR A 47 14.54 -12.79 12.16
CA THR A 47 13.47 -13.48 12.87
C THR A 47 13.99 -14.45 13.92
N ASP A 48 15.01 -15.22 13.60
CA ASP A 48 15.65 -16.17 14.55
C ASP A 48 16.19 -15.45 15.80
N LYS A 49 16.73 -14.23 15.66
CA LYS A 49 17.18 -13.42 16.80
C LYS A 49 16.06 -13.04 17.78
N THR A 50 14.82 -13.06 17.34
CA THR A 50 13.65 -12.79 18.21
C THR A 50 13.12 -14.07 18.89
N GLY A 51 13.69 -15.24 18.56
CA GLY A 51 13.22 -16.54 19.04
C GLY A 51 11.95 -17.03 18.36
N LEU A 52 11.51 -16.36 17.28
CA LEU A 52 10.36 -16.75 16.47
C LEU A 52 10.80 -17.64 15.31
N LYS A 53 9.86 -18.43 14.81
CA LYS A 53 10.06 -19.26 13.61
C LYS A 53 9.25 -18.70 12.45
N VAL A 54 9.88 -18.55 11.30
CA VAL A 54 9.19 -18.18 10.05
C VAL A 54 8.29 -19.35 9.63
N LYS A 55 7.00 -19.14 9.53
CA LYS A 55 6.03 -20.13 9.01
C LYS A 55 5.97 -20.06 7.49
N SER A 56 5.83 -18.86 6.94
CA SER A 56 5.76 -18.61 5.49
C SER A 56 6.20 -17.19 5.19
N MET A 57 6.44 -16.90 3.93
CA MET A 57 6.70 -15.56 3.41
C MET A 57 5.65 -15.21 2.36
N THR A 58 5.25 -13.97 2.31
CA THR A 58 4.36 -13.42 1.28
C THR A 58 4.84 -12.04 0.86
N LEU A 59 4.38 -11.56 -0.27
CA LEU A 59 4.58 -10.16 -0.67
C LEU A 59 3.56 -9.26 0.01
N GLU A 60 4.01 -8.08 0.45
CA GLU A 60 3.16 -7.07 1.07
C GLU A 60 1.95 -6.72 0.20
N PRO A 61 2.07 -6.43 -1.12
CA PRO A 61 0.93 -6.13 -1.97
C PRO A 61 -0.08 -7.29 -2.08
N ILE A 62 0.38 -8.55 -2.05
CA ILE A 62 -0.53 -9.71 -2.06
C ILE A 62 -1.33 -9.76 -0.75
N ALA A 63 -0.63 -9.61 0.37
CA ALA A 63 -1.25 -9.66 1.69
C ALA A 63 -2.28 -8.53 1.85
N ALA A 64 -1.93 -7.31 1.48
CA ALA A 64 -2.81 -6.15 1.53
C ALA A 64 -4.02 -6.29 0.60
N MET A 65 -3.81 -6.74 -0.64
CA MET A 65 -4.86 -6.97 -1.63
C MET A 65 -5.92 -7.95 -1.13
N ASN A 66 -5.50 -9.00 -0.43
CA ASN A 66 -6.42 -10.02 0.09
C ASN A 66 -7.35 -9.50 1.19
N VAL A 67 -6.99 -8.43 1.88
CA VAL A 67 -7.78 -7.86 2.98
C VAL A 67 -8.65 -6.69 2.52
N ILE A 68 -8.11 -5.86 1.61
CA ILE A 68 -8.78 -4.63 1.15
C ILE A 68 -9.67 -4.89 -0.06
N ILE A 69 -9.24 -5.73 -1.00
CA ILE A 69 -9.92 -5.93 -2.28
C ILE A 69 -10.38 -7.39 -2.39
N PRO A 70 -11.62 -7.68 -1.96
CA PRO A 70 -12.15 -9.03 -2.07
C PRO A 70 -12.21 -9.50 -3.54
N PRO A 71 -12.12 -10.83 -3.80
CA PRO A 71 -12.06 -11.36 -5.16
C PRO A 71 -13.19 -10.87 -6.07
N GLU A 72 -14.38 -10.64 -5.52
CA GLU A 72 -15.58 -10.25 -6.26
C GLU A 72 -15.46 -8.88 -6.94
N ILE A 73 -14.67 -7.97 -6.37
CA ILE A 73 -14.45 -6.64 -6.95
C ILE A 73 -13.16 -6.55 -7.79
N ARG A 74 -12.33 -7.59 -7.82
CA ARG A 74 -11.13 -7.65 -8.69
C ARG A 74 -11.45 -7.76 -10.17
N LEU A 75 -12.72 -7.95 -10.53
CA LEU A 75 -13.20 -7.83 -11.92
C LEU A 75 -13.04 -6.40 -12.46
N ILE A 76 -13.03 -5.41 -11.56
CA ILE A 76 -12.81 -4.01 -11.89
C ILE A 76 -11.29 -3.79 -11.96
N ASN A 77 -10.84 -2.94 -12.90
CA ASN A 77 -9.45 -2.50 -12.95
C ASN A 77 -9.14 -1.57 -11.75
N ILE A 78 -8.52 -2.12 -10.71
CA ILE A 78 -8.25 -1.43 -9.45
C ILE A 78 -6.75 -1.42 -9.19
N ALA A 79 -6.22 -0.27 -8.80
CA ALA A 79 -4.88 -0.14 -8.21
C ALA A 79 -4.95 -0.14 -6.68
N LEU A 80 -4.10 -0.89 -6.03
CA LEU A 80 -3.77 -0.78 -4.61
C LEU A 80 -2.37 -0.21 -4.50
N VAL A 81 -2.20 0.85 -3.70
CA VAL A 81 -0.91 1.49 -3.46
C VAL A 81 -0.63 1.55 -1.97
N ASP A 82 0.39 0.85 -1.52
CA ASP A 82 0.89 0.90 -0.14
C ASP A 82 2.01 1.94 -0.05
N ILE A 83 1.70 3.08 0.57
CA ILE A 83 2.62 4.21 0.68
C ILE A 83 3.27 4.17 2.05
N GLY A 84 4.49 3.67 2.08
CA GLY A 84 5.31 3.56 3.28
C GLY A 84 6.09 4.84 3.58
N ALA A 85 7.27 4.67 4.17
CA ALA A 85 8.22 5.74 4.44
C ALA A 85 9.04 6.07 3.17
N GLY A 86 9.77 5.10 2.61
CA GLY A 86 10.69 5.29 1.49
C GLY A 86 10.22 4.67 0.17
N THR A 87 9.22 3.79 0.18
CA THR A 87 8.71 3.11 -1.03
C THR A 87 7.20 3.15 -1.09
N SER A 88 6.66 3.13 -2.30
CA SER A 88 5.24 2.94 -2.58
C SER A 88 5.08 1.69 -3.42
N ASP A 89 4.48 0.66 -2.84
CA ASP A 89 4.26 -0.63 -3.49
C ASP A 89 2.90 -0.65 -4.17
N ILE A 90 2.88 -1.10 -5.42
CA ILE A 90 1.71 -1.03 -6.30
C ILE A 90 1.31 -2.44 -6.71
N ALA A 91 0.03 -2.76 -6.59
CA ALA A 91 -0.58 -3.95 -7.18
C ALA A 91 -1.79 -3.55 -8.02
N ILE A 92 -1.90 -4.15 -9.19
CA ILE A 92 -3.03 -3.94 -10.11
C ILE A 92 -3.87 -5.22 -10.15
N ALA A 93 -5.17 -5.08 -9.87
CA ALA A 93 -6.15 -6.14 -10.05
C ALA A 93 -7.04 -5.84 -11.25
N ARG A 94 -7.31 -6.85 -12.06
CA ARG A 94 -8.19 -6.79 -13.22
C ARG A 94 -8.64 -8.21 -13.59
N ASP A 95 -9.86 -8.34 -14.11
CA ASP A 95 -10.39 -9.62 -14.62
C ASP A 95 -10.37 -10.77 -13.58
N GLY A 96 -10.49 -10.41 -12.29
CA GLY A 96 -10.52 -11.34 -11.17
C GLY A 96 -9.16 -11.70 -10.57
N ALA A 97 -8.06 -11.27 -11.17
CA ALA A 97 -6.69 -11.59 -10.78
C ALA A 97 -5.84 -10.36 -10.48
N ILE A 98 -4.69 -10.58 -9.84
CA ILE A 98 -3.64 -9.56 -9.78
C ILE A 98 -2.78 -9.73 -11.03
N VAL A 99 -2.72 -8.68 -11.85
CA VAL A 99 -2.09 -8.71 -13.19
C VAL A 99 -0.74 -7.98 -13.24
N ALA A 100 -0.43 -7.15 -12.25
CA ALA A 100 0.87 -6.47 -12.22
C ALA A 100 1.26 -6.08 -10.79
N TYR A 101 2.57 -6.01 -10.58
CA TYR A 101 3.21 -5.39 -9.41
C TYR A 101 4.23 -4.36 -9.89
N ALA A 102 4.31 -3.25 -9.18
CA ALA A 102 5.32 -2.23 -9.38
C ALA A 102 5.72 -1.61 -8.04
N MET A 103 6.79 -0.84 -8.04
CA MET A 103 7.25 -0.11 -6.87
C MET A 103 7.80 1.25 -7.33
N ALA A 104 7.39 2.30 -6.63
CA ALA A 104 8.05 3.60 -6.72
C ALA A 104 8.97 3.79 -5.50
N THR A 105 10.17 4.29 -5.74
CA THR A 105 11.19 4.55 -4.69
C THR A 105 11.02 5.93 -4.06
N VAL A 106 9.78 6.34 -3.88
CA VAL A 106 9.34 7.59 -3.25
C VAL A 106 8.11 7.31 -2.38
N ALA A 107 8.00 7.94 -1.22
CA ALA A 107 6.87 7.79 -0.31
C ALA A 107 6.81 8.93 0.72
N GLY A 108 6.41 8.62 1.96
CA GLY A 108 6.19 9.61 3.01
C GLY A 108 7.42 10.43 3.41
N ASP A 109 8.63 9.89 3.23
CA ASP A 109 9.89 10.55 3.60
C ASP A 109 10.18 11.77 2.73
N GLU A 110 9.74 11.78 1.46
CA GLU A 110 9.86 12.95 0.57
C GLU A 110 9.17 14.19 1.17
N ILE A 111 8.00 13.98 1.77
CA ILE A 111 7.27 15.05 2.46
C ILE A 111 8.03 15.48 3.72
N SER A 112 8.59 14.54 4.48
CA SER A 112 9.34 14.84 5.70
C SER A 112 10.63 15.59 5.41
N GLU A 113 11.35 15.22 4.37
CA GLU A 113 12.54 15.95 3.92
C GLU A 113 12.21 17.38 3.46
N ASP A 114 11.07 17.57 2.81
CA ASP A 114 10.61 18.90 2.42
C ASP A 114 10.27 19.76 3.65
N ILE A 115 9.63 19.16 4.67
CA ILE A 115 9.38 19.81 5.96
C ILE A 115 10.69 20.21 6.64
N VAL A 116 11.69 19.30 6.69
CA VAL A 116 13.01 19.59 7.23
C VAL A 116 13.60 20.86 6.60
N ARG A 117 13.54 20.93 5.26
CA ARG A 117 14.09 22.08 4.49
C ARG A 117 13.32 23.37 4.72
N LYS A 118 11.99 23.31 4.75
CA LYS A 118 11.12 24.50 4.84
C LYS A 118 11.02 25.07 6.25
N PHE A 119 11.03 24.21 7.26
CA PHE A 119 10.81 24.61 8.66
C PHE A 119 12.06 24.64 9.50
N PHE A 120 13.21 24.28 8.92
CA PHE A 120 14.50 24.19 9.64
C PHE A 120 14.40 23.31 10.89
N VAL A 121 13.88 22.11 10.73
CA VAL A 121 13.73 21.11 11.78
C VAL A 121 14.57 19.86 11.46
N ASP A 122 14.78 18.99 12.44
CA ASP A 122 15.31 17.66 12.17
C ASP A 122 14.22 16.71 11.65
N PHE A 123 14.63 15.55 11.16
CA PHE A 123 13.71 14.57 10.57
C PHE A 123 12.66 14.07 11.55
N ASN A 124 13.00 13.82 12.81
CA ASN A 124 12.06 13.37 13.83
C ASN A 124 10.98 14.43 14.13
N MET A 125 11.38 15.69 14.15
CA MET A 125 10.45 16.81 14.30
C MET A 125 9.54 16.93 13.08
N ALA A 126 10.07 16.74 11.86
CA ALA A 126 9.27 16.73 10.64
C ALA A 126 8.20 15.61 10.67
N GLU A 127 8.56 14.39 11.08
CA GLU A 127 7.61 13.30 11.29
C GLU A 127 6.55 13.64 12.34
N SER A 128 6.96 14.23 13.46
CA SER A 128 6.03 14.70 14.49
C SER A 128 5.05 15.75 13.94
N MET A 129 5.50 16.68 13.11
CA MET A 129 4.66 17.69 12.46
C MET A 129 3.65 17.06 11.49
N LYS A 130 4.05 16.06 10.69
CA LYS A 130 3.14 15.28 9.83
C LYS A 130 2.03 14.61 10.63
N ILE A 131 2.39 13.93 11.72
CA ILE A 131 1.43 13.24 12.60
C ILE A 131 0.48 14.25 13.26
N GLN A 132 0.97 15.39 13.76
CA GLN A 132 0.13 16.45 14.30
C GLN A 132 -0.83 16.98 13.24
N ALA A 133 -0.36 17.17 12.00
CA ALA A 133 -1.16 17.66 10.89
C ALA A 133 -2.30 16.69 10.52
N SER A 134 -2.08 15.39 10.64
CA SER A 134 -3.11 14.36 10.42
C SER A 134 -4.11 14.27 11.58
N GLY A 135 -3.79 14.85 12.73
CA GLY A 135 -4.65 14.88 13.92
C GLY A 135 -5.74 15.96 13.87
N GLY A 136 -6.49 16.07 14.97
CA GLY A 136 -7.62 16.99 15.13
C GLY A 136 -7.26 18.42 15.54
N THR A 137 -5.99 18.81 15.63
CA THR A 137 -5.55 20.16 16.05
C THR A 137 -5.56 21.16 14.89
N ASP A 138 -5.90 22.40 15.15
CA ASP A 138 -5.91 23.47 14.13
C ASP A 138 -4.54 24.11 13.89
N SER A 139 -3.56 23.77 14.73
CA SER A 139 -2.20 24.30 14.66
C SER A 139 -1.18 23.24 15.02
N ILE A 140 0.03 23.41 14.49
CA ILE A 140 1.18 22.54 14.67
C ILE A 140 2.24 23.34 15.42
N THR A 141 2.68 22.84 16.56
CA THR A 141 3.77 23.42 17.35
C THR A 141 5.03 22.57 17.16
N TYR A 142 6.13 23.25 16.85
CA TYR A 142 7.42 22.62 16.61
C TYR A 142 8.58 23.45 17.14
N ARG A 143 9.74 22.85 17.30
CA ARG A 143 10.98 23.54 17.67
C ARG A 143 11.97 23.45 16.50
N ASP A 144 12.44 24.62 16.06
CA ASP A 144 13.43 24.70 14.98
C ASP A 144 14.84 24.32 15.46
N ILE A 145 15.77 24.13 14.51
CA ILE A 145 17.19 23.78 14.82
C ILE A 145 17.91 24.84 15.64
N PHE A 146 17.36 26.05 15.75
CA PHE A 146 17.89 27.12 16.59
C PHE A 146 17.33 27.11 18.00
N GLY A 147 16.49 26.11 18.33
CA GLY A 147 15.84 25.94 19.64
C GLY A 147 14.65 26.84 19.89
N ARG A 148 14.13 27.54 18.87
CA ARG A 148 12.98 28.44 18.99
C ARG A 148 11.68 27.66 18.80
N GLU A 149 10.73 27.86 19.71
CA GLU A 149 9.39 27.34 19.58
C GLU A 149 8.61 28.16 18.56
N GLN A 150 7.98 27.47 17.62
CA GLN A 150 7.21 28.03 16.53
C GLN A 150 5.84 27.37 16.49
N THR A 151 4.85 28.12 15.99
CA THR A 151 3.51 27.59 15.74
C THR A 151 3.06 28.00 14.34
N ILE A 152 2.50 27.07 13.58
CA ILE A 152 1.92 27.32 12.26
C ILE A 152 0.50 26.81 12.24
N SER A 153 -0.40 27.49 11.52
CA SER A 153 -1.73 26.98 11.28
C SER A 153 -1.67 25.70 10.42
N LYS A 154 -2.60 24.79 10.63
CA LYS A 154 -2.71 23.58 9.82
C LYS A 154 -2.90 23.88 8.32
N ALA A 155 -3.66 24.94 8.00
CA ALA A 155 -3.89 25.39 6.62
C ALA A 155 -2.57 25.84 5.96
N ASP A 156 -1.81 26.73 6.62
CA ASP A 156 -0.53 27.20 6.10
C ASP A 156 0.51 26.08 5.98
N PHE A 157 0.46 25.10 6.90
CA PHE A 157 1.33 23.92 6.84
C PHE A 157 1.03 23.09 5.59
N PHE A 158 -0.25 22.80 5.32
CA PHE A 158 -0.64 22.05 4.13
C PHE A 158 -0.32 22.79 2.84
N GLU A 159 -0.56 24.11 2.79
CA GLU A 159 -0.19 24.93 1.64
C GLU A 159 1.33 24.83 1.35
N LYS A 160 2.15 24.88 2.40
CA LYS A 160 3.61 24.75 2.24
C LYS A 160 4.04 23.33 1.80
N CYS A 161 3.33 22.28 2.21
CA CYS A 161 3.64 20.91 1.85
C CYS A 161 3.03 20.45 0.51
N SER A 162 2.05 21.18 -0.03
CA SER A 162 1.37 20.82 -1.28
C SER A 162 2.32 20.50 -2.43
N PRO A 163 3.41 21.25 -2.70
CA PRO A 163 4.30 20.92 -3.81
C PRO A 163 4.98 19.54 -3.69
N SER A 164 5.32 19.10 -2.47
CA SER A 164 5.90 17.77 -2.27
C SER A 164 4.86 16.65 -2.37
N VAL A 165 3.62 16.92 -1.93
CA VAL A 165 2.49 16.01 -2.12
C VAL A 165 2.17 15.85 -3.61
N ASP A 166 2.13 16.95 -4.37
CA ASP A 166 1.89 16.93 -5.82
C ASP A 166 3.01 16.16 -6.57
N SER A 167 4.26 16.36 -6.17
CA SER A 167 5.40 15.63 -6.75
C SER A 167 5.34 14.13 -6.46
N LEU A 168 4.95 13.76 -5.24
CA LEU A 168 4.73 12.36 -4.87
C LEU A 168 3.60 11.74 -5.68
N ALA A 169 2.49 12.46 -5.84
CA ALA A 169 1.36 12.03 -6.66
C ALA A 169 1.75 11.84 -8.14
N ASP A 170 2.60 12.72 -8.71
CA ASP A 170 3.10 12.57 -10.08
C ASP A 170 3.85 11.25 -10.27
N VAL A 171 4.77 10.94 -9.38
CA VAL A 171 5.59 9.71 -9.49
C VAL A 171 4.73 8.46 -9.29
N ILE A 172 3.85 8.45 -8.29
CA ILE A 172 2.97 7.30 -8.04
C ILE A 172 2.00 7.10 -9.21
N SER A 173 1.35 8.16 -9.70
CA SER A 173 0.41 8.05 -10.81
C SER A 173 1.07 7.54 -12.08
N GLN A 174 2.30 7.98 -12.38
CA GLN A 174 3.08 7.48 -13.50
C GLN A 174 3.39 5.99 -13.34
N ALA A 175 3.86 5.57 -12.17
CA ALA A 175 4.18 4.17 -11.90
C ALA A 175 2.93 3.26 -12.00
N VAL A 176 1.77 3.75 -11.54
CA VAL A 176 0.48 3.04 -11.70
C VAL A 176 0.10 2.90 -13.17
N CYS A 177 0.20 3.98 -13.95
CA CYS A 177 -0.12 3.95 -15.38
C CYS A 177 0.85 3.04 -16.16
N ASP A 178 2.14 3.08 -15.85
CA ASP A 178 3.15 2.22 -16.48
C ASP A 178 2.88 0.73 -16.20
N ALA A 179 2.51 0.39 -14.97
CA ALA A 179 2.20 -0.99 -14.59
C ALA A 179 0.85 -1.48 -15.15
N ASN A 180 -0.13 -0.60 -15.27
CA ASN A 180 -1.50 -0.93 -15.71
C ASN A 180 -1.73 -0.75 -17.22
N GLY A 181 -0.85 0.01 -17.91
CA GLY A 181 -1.02 0.41 -19.30
C GLY A 181 -2.07 1.51 -19.51
N GLN A 182 -2.78 1.92 -18.47
CA GLN A 182 -3.82 2.96 -18.49
C GLN A 182 -4.14 3.40 -17.05
N SER A 183 -4.93 4.47 -16.88
CA SER A 183 -5.48 4.84 -15.57
C SER A 183 -6.41 3.73 -15.04
N PRO A 184 -6.36 3.41 -13.72
CA PRO A 184 -7.28 2.45 -13.12
C PRO A 184 -8.70 3.04 -13.04
N ALA A 185 -9.71 2.16 -12.91
CA ALA A 185 -11.08 2.60 -12.66
C ALA A 185 -11.32 3.08 -11.22
N ALA A 186 -10.52 2.56 -10.28
CA ALA A 186 -10.52 2.97 -8.87
C ALA A 186 -9.15 2.69 -8.24
N MET A 187 -8.85 3.37 -7.13
CA MET A 187 -7.60 3.21 -6.40
C MET A 187 -7.86 3.13 -4.90
N PHE A 188 -7.16 2.21 -4.24
CA PHE A 188 -7.05 2.14 -2.79
C PHE A 188 -5.65 2.53 -2.35
N LEU A 189 -5.56 3.44 -1.39
CA LEU A 189 -4.32 3.89 -0.78
C LEU A 189 -4.24 3.32 0.63
N ILE A 190 -3.13 2.71 0.98
CA ILE A 190 -2.84 2.17 2.30
C ILE A 190 -1.44 2.59 2.74
N GLY A 191 -1.04 2.18 3.95
CA GLY A 191 0.21 2.60 4.55
C GLY A 191 0.15 3.98 5.20
N GLY A 192 1.13 4.29 6.02
CA GLY A 192 1.17 5.56 6.78
C GLY A 192 1.24 6.81 5.90
N GLY A 193 1.94 6.72 4.76
CA GLY A 193 2.08 7.82 3.80
C GLY A 193 0.77 8.19 3.10
N SER A 194 -0.18 7.26 3.00
CA SER A 194 -1.49 7.51 2.40
C SER A 194 -2.33 8.56 3.13
N MET A 195 -2.01 8.81 4.40
CA MET A 195 -2.69 9.82 5.23
C MET A 195 -2.22 11.25 4.96
N ALA A 196 -1.27 11.45 4.05
CA ALA A 196 -0.83 12.79 3.68
C ALA A 196 -1.99 13.60 3.10
N ASN A 197 -2.22 14.79 3.66
CA ASN A 197 -3.34 15.63 3.28
C ASN A 197 -3.25 16.04 1.80
N GLY A 198 -4.35 15.86 1.07
CA GLY A 198 -4.45 16.22 -0.35
C GLY A 198 -3.87 15.17 -1.31
N LEU A 199 -3.20 14.11 -0.82
CA LEU A 199 -2.56 13.11 -1.69
C LEU A 199 -3.59 12.32 -2.51
N ALA A 200 -4.69 11.90 -1.88
CA ALA A 200 -5.75 11.18 -2.59
C ALA A 200 -6.37 12.01 -3.71
N ASP A 201 -6.64 13.29 -3.44
CA ASP A 201 -7.17 14.23 -4.44
C ASP A 201 -6.16 14.48 -5.57
N ALA A 202 -4.89 14.71 -5.22
CA ALA A 202 -3.84 14.91 -6.21
C ALA A 202 -3.67 13.68 -7.12
N LEU A 203 -3.73 12.46 -6.57
CA LEU A 203 -3.69 11.22 -7.35
C LEU A 203 -4.91 11.08 -8.28
N ALA A 204 -6.12 11.43 -7.80
CA ALA A 204 -7.33 11.42 -8.62
C ALA A 204 -7.19 12.37 -9.82
N ASP A 205 -6.72 13.60 -9.58
CA ASP A 205 -6.49 14.61 -10.62
C ASP A 205 -5.44 14.13 -11.66
N LYS A 206 -4.29 13.59 -11.20
CA LYS A 206 -3.22 13.10 -12.08
C LYS A 206 -3.66 11.91 -12.93
N LEU A 207 -4.48 11.03 -12.38
CA LEU A 207 -5.01 9.86 -13.09
C LEU A 207 -6.24 10.20 -13.95
N GLY A 208 -6.85 11.36 -13.77
CA GLY A 208 -8.07 11.77 -14.46
C GLY A 208 -9.28 10.91 -14.07
N ILE A 209 -9.35 10.46 -12.82
CA ILE A 209 -10.47 9.69 -12.27
C ILE A 209 -11.24 10.52 -11.25
N ASP A 210 -12.49 10.14 -10.99
CA ASP A 210 -13.32 10.80 -9.99
C ASP A 210 -12.71 10.67 -8.58
N HIS A 211 -12.69 11.75 -7.80
CA HIS A 211 -12.14 11.75 -6.43
C HIS A 211 -12.80 10.70 -5.52
N GLY A 212 -14.10 10.43 -5.71
CA GLY A 212 -14.81 9.38 -4.99
C GLY A 212 -14.37 7.95 -5.36
N ARG A 213 -13.47 7.77 -6.33
CA ARG A 213 -12.88 6.50 -6.72
C ARG A 213 -11.46 6.29 -6.18
N VAL A 214 -10.94 7.23 -5.42
CA VAL A 214 -9.69 7.10 -4.68
C VAL A 214 -10.03 7.06 -3.20
N ALA A 215 -9.77 5.96 -2.54
CA ALA A 215 -10.09 5.74 -1.13
C ALA A 215 -8.84 5.43 -0.33
N VAL A 216 -8.71 6.05 0.85
CA VAL A 216 -7.69 5.66 1.83
C VAL A 216 -8.26 4.47 2.62
N GLY A 217 -7.60 3.32 2.52
CA GLY A 217 -8.04 2.07 3.12
C GLY A 217 -7.72 2.00 4.60
N GLY A 218 -8.68 1.58 5.40
CA GLY A 218 -8.54 1.34 6.82
C GLY A 218 -9.44 0.19 7.27
N GLN A 219 -9.78 0.14 8.55
CA GLN A 219 -10.60 -0.94 9.13
C GLN A 219 -11.94 -1.14 8.41
N GLU A 220 -12.54 -0.09 7.87
CA GLU A 220 -13.81 -0.13 7.13
C GLU A 220 -13.77 -1.02 5.88
N PHE A 221 -12.59 -1.22 5.31
CA PHE A 221 -12.37 -2.10 4.16
C PHE A 221 -11.86 -3.49 4.55
N MET A 222 -11.37 -3.68 5.77
CA MET A 222 -10.87 -4.98 6.27
C MET A 222 -12.04 -5.88 6.68
N LYS A 223 -12.72 -6.44 5.69
CA LYS A 223 -13.85 -7.37 5.91
C LYS A 223 -13.35 -8.64 6.60
N ASN A 224 -14.18 -9.18 7.50
CA ASN A 224 -13.91 -10.43 8.23
C ASN A 224 -12.71 -10.38 9.21
N VAL A 225 -12.27 -9.19 9.60
CA VAL A 225 -11.24 -9.00 10.63
C VAL A 225 -11.88 -8.36 11.86
N ASP A 226 -11.98 -9.12 12.95
CA ASP A 226 -12.43 -8.59 14.22
C ASP A 226 -11.21 -8.18 15.08
N VAL A 227 -11.11 -6.90 15.35
CA VAL A 227 -10.03 -6.30 16.15
C VAL A 227 -10.52 -5.80 17.50
N GLY A 228 -11.76 -6.13 17.88
CA GLY A 228 -12.43 -5.62 19.08
C GLY A 228 -12.58 -4.09 19.02
N ASP A 229 -12.34 -3.42 20.14
CA ASP A 229 -12.51 -1.96 20.27
C ASP A 229 -11.38 -1.12 19.63
N ARG A 230 -10.40 -1.75 18.98
CA ARG A 230 -9.28 -1.04 18.34
C ARG A 230 -9.72 -0.44 17.01
N LYS A 231 -9.26 0.80 16.75
CA LYS A 231 -9.37 1.41 15.44
C LYS A 231 -8.04 1.19 14.71
N LEU A 232 -8.10 0.53 13.56
CA LEU A 232 -6.94 0.31 12.71
C LEU A 232 -7.00 1.28 11.54
N GLY A 233 -5.96 2.07 11.41
CA GLY A 233 -5.76 2.95 10.26
C GLY A 233 -5.15 2.21 9.06
N PRO A 234 -4.90 2.93 7.95
CA PRO A 234 -4.31 2.37 6.74
C PRO A 234 -2.91 1.76 6.95
N GLU A 235 -2.17 2.20 7.96
CA GLU A 235 -0.84 1.71 8.33
C GLU A 235 -0.84 0.27 8.87
N TYR A 236 -2.01 -0.25 9.26
CA TYR A 236 -2.15 -1.62 9.76
C TYR A 236 -2.61 -2.63 8.70
N VAL A 237 -2.94 -2.19 7.50
CA VAL A 237 -3.52 -3.06 6.47
C VAL A 237 -2.57 -4.20 6.10
N THR A 238 -1.33 -3.89 5.79
CA THR A 238 -0.31 -4.87 5.40
C THR A 238 0.00 -5.88 6.50
N PRO A 239 0.28 -5.49 7.77
CA PRO A 239 0.47 -6.45 8.86
C PRO A 239 -0.76 -7.34 9.09
N VAL A 240 -1.97 -6.79 9.02
CA VAL A 240 -3.21 -7.57 9.14
C VAL A 240 -3.35 -8.53 7.97
N GLY A 241 -3.07 -8.09 6.75
CA GLY A 241 -3.08 -8.91 5.54
C GLY A 241 -2.14 -10.11 5.63
N ILE A 242 -0.93 -9.92 6.15
CA ILE A 242 0.05 -10.99 6.41
C ILE A 242 -0.54 -12.01 7.40
N ALA A 243 -1.12 -11.55 8.49
CA ALA A 243 -1.72 -12.40 9.51
C ALA A 243 -2.92 -13.21 8.95
N VAL A 244 -3.81 -12.56 8.21
CA VAL A 244 -4.96 -13.21 7.56
C VAL A 244 -4.50 -14.26 6.56
N THR A 245 -3.53 -13.94 5.70
CA THR A 245 -2.96 -14.88 4.71
C THR A 245 -2.37 -16.12 5.40
N ALA A 246 -1.64 -15.93 6.52
CA ALA A 246 -1.10 -17.04 7.29
C ALA A 246 -2.20 -17.93 7.89
N CYS A 247 -3.29 -17.35 8.40
CA CYS A 247 -4.44 -18.10 8.94
C CYS A 247 -5.18 -18.88 7.86
N THR A 248 -5.37 -18.27 6.68
CA THR A 248 -6.05 -18.93 5.56
C THR A 248 -5.26 -20.15 5.06
N ASN A 249 -3.95 -20.01 4.91
CA ASN A 249 -3.09 -21.12 4.49
C ASN A 249 -3.05 -22.27 5.51
N MET A 250 -3.23 -21.97 6.82
CA MET A 250 -3.33 -23.01 7.86
C MET A 250 -4.62 -23.82 7.82
N ALA A 251 -5.67 -23.30 7.20
CA ALA A 251 -6.96 -24.00 7.09
C ALA A 251 -6.94 -25.08 5.99
N TYR A 252 -5.92 -25.09 5.13
CA TYR A 252 -5.75 -26.05 4.03
C TYR A 252 -4.62 -27.09 4.29
N ASP A 253 -3.85 -26.95 5.38
CA ASP A 253 -2.86 -27.92 5.88
C ASP A 253 -3.52 -28.87 6.92
#